data_56415cdefdeb38fb7e3ca233ce5dbad3
#
_entry.id   56415cdefdeb38fb7e3ca233ce5dbad3
#
_cell.length_a   1.000
_cell.length_b   1.000
_cell.length_c   1.000
_cell.angle_alpha   90.00
_cell.angle_beta   90.00
_cell.angle_gamma   90.00
#
_symmetry.space_group_name_H-M   'P 1'
#
loop_
_entity.id
_entity.type
_entity.pdbx_description
1 polymer ?
#
loop_
_entity_poly.entity_id
_entity_poly.type
_entity_poly.pdbx_seq_one_letter_code
_entity_poly.pdbx_strand_id
1 'polypeptide(L)'
;LRIYELDPGVREAFFTNFIINASLKGSALQEETAEENNCNVPWAILLDPTSACNLHCTGCWAAEYGHKLNLDFDTICSIVEQGRKMGTYMYIYTGGEPLVRKKDLMRICEKYPDCEFLSFTNGTLIDEEFCQEMLRVKNFVPAISLEGSEEANDGRRGEGVYQKVMHAMELLKAHKLPFGVSTCYTSANVDSVSSEEFFDHIIDCGALFVWFFHYMPTGNDAVVELMPNPQQREKMYHKIREYRSTKAIFGMDFQNDAQYVGGCIAGGRRYLHINANGDVDPCVFIHYSNANIYENTLLEALKSPIFMAYHDGQPFNENMLRPCPMLENPQKLRKMVEESGAKSTDLQSPESVEHLCAKCDAYAEHWAPKAEELFPVKNK
;
A
#
# COMPACT_ATOMS: atom_id res chain seq x y z
N LEU A 1 21.09 6.83 -0.49
CA LEU A 1 19.97 7.57 0.10
C LEU A 1 20.48 8.72 0.95
N ARG A 2 19.83 9.89 0.88
CA ARG A 2 20.21 11.13 1.59
C ARG A 2 19.70 11.18 3.04
N ILE A 3 19.64 10.05 3.72
CA ILE A 3 19.13 9.92 5.10
C ILE A 3 19.93 10.81 6.08
N TYR A 4 21.20 11.11 5.76
CA TYR A 4 22.03 11.99 6.58
C TYR A 4 21.58 13.47 6.60
N GLU A 5 20.72 13.89 5.64
CA GLU A 5 20.16 15.24 5.56
C GLU A 5 18.97 15.44 6.52
N LEU A 6 18.40 14.35 7.01
CA LEU A 6 17.23 14.37 7.90
C LEU A 6 17.57 14.92 9.30
N ASP A 7 16.53 15.37 10.01
CA ASP A 7 16.65 15.67 11.44
C ASP A 7 17.25 14.48 12.20
N PRO A 8 18.26 14.70 13.06
CA PRO A 8 18.95 13.62 13.75
C PRO A 8 18.03 12.74 14.61
N GLY A 9 17.04 13.34 15.30
CA GLY A 9 16.12 12.61 16.15
C GLY A 9 15.13 11.77 15.35
N VAL A 10 14.65 12.28 14.21
CA VAL A 10 13.77 11.55 13.29
C VAL A 10 14.54 10.40 12.64
N ARG A 11 15.78 10.63 12.23
CA ARG A 11 16.64 9.58 11.66
C ARG A 11 16.91 8.44 12.65
N GLU A 12 17.18 8.76 13.92
CA GLU A 12 17.37 7.77 14.98
C GLU A 12 16.10 6.96 15.24
N ALA A 13 14.94 7.61 15.32
CA ALA A 13 13.66 6.96 15.49
C ALA A 13 13.35 6.02 14.31
N PHE A 14 13.51 6.49 13.07
CA PHE A 14 13.31 5.67 11.88
C PHE A 14 14.21 4.43 11.89
N PHE A 15 15.51 4.58 12.17
CA PHE A 15 16.42 3.44 12.24
C PHE A 15 16.00 2.44 13.32
N THR A 16 15.66 2.93 14.51
CA THR A 16 15.25 2.09 15.62
C THR A 16 13.94 1.35 15.32
N ASN A 17 12.93 2.07 14.82
CA ASN A 17 11.60 1.50 14.63
C ASN A 17 11.53 0.61 13.38
N PHE A 18 12.02 1.11 12.25
CA PHE A 18 11.92 0.37 10.99
C PHE A 18 12.93 -0.78 10.90
N ILE A 19 14.20 -0.54 11.27
CA ILE A 19 15.24 -1.56 11.14
C ILE A 19 15.25 -2.48 12.36
N ILE A 20 15.40 -1.93 13.58
CA ILE A 20 15.59 -2.77 14.76
C ILE A 20 14.28 -3.41 15.20
N ASN A 21 13.21 -2.61 15.37
CA ASN A 21 11.96 -3.14 15.91
C ASN A 21 11.17 -3.92 14.84
N ALA A 22 10.86 -3.32 13.67
CA ALA A 22 10.02 -3.97 12.67
C ALA A 22 10.75 -5.08 11.91
N SER A 23 12.01 -4.85 11.46
CA SER A 23 12.68 -5.81 10.56
C SER A 23 13.54 -6.86 11.27
N LEU A 24 14.05 -6.60 12.47
CA LEU A 24 14.86 -7.58 13.21
C LEU A 24 14.08 -8.25 14.33
N LYS A 25 13.70 -7.51 15.37
CA LYS A 25 12.99 -8.08 16.53
C LYS A 25 11.60 -8.59 16.13
N GLY A 26 10.86 -7.78 15.37
CA GLY A 26 9.51 -8.13 14.95
C GLY A 26 9.46 -9.39 14.10
N SER A 27 10.38 -9.55 13.15
CA SER A 27 10.39 -10.74 12.28
C SER A 27 10.56 -12.03 13.04
N ALA A 28 11.41 -12.07 14.07
CA ALA A 28 11.58 -13.26 14.90
C ALA A 28 10.28 -13.64 15.65
N LEU A 29 9.61 -12.64 16.23
CA LEU A 29 8.34 -12.87 16.94
C LEU A 29 7.19 -13.22 15.97
N GLN A 30 7.20 -12.67 14.74
CA GLN A 30 6.25 -13.02 13.70
C GLN A 30 6.39 -14.50 13.29
N GLU A 31 7.63 -14.99 13.11
CA GLU A 31 7.91 -16.40 12.78
C GLU A 31 7.43 -17.33 13.89
N GLU A 32 7.79 -17.05 15.15
CA GLU A 32 7.33 -17.82 16.32
C GLU A 32 5.79 -17.86 16.40
N THR A 33 5.13 -16.69 16.29
CA THR A 33 3.66 -16.59 16.35
C THR A 33 3.01 -17.35 15.18
N ALA A 34 3.59 -17.27 13.99
CA ALA A 34 3.07 -17.95 12.80
C ALA A 34 3.16 -19.49 12.96
N GLU A 35 4.28 -20.01 13.44
CA GLU A 35 4.48 -21.44 13.71
C GLU A 35 3.51 -21.96 14.77
N GLU A 36 3.39 -21.26 15.90
CA GLU A 36 2.48 -21.63 17.01
C GLU A 36 1.01 -21.67 16.57
N ASN A 37 0.62 -20.79 15.66
CA ASN A 37 -0.76 -20.59 15.26
C ASN A 37 -1.12 -21.17 13.88
N ASN A 38 -0.15 -21.70 13.14
CA ASN A 38 -0.31 -22.21 11.77
C ASN A 38 -1.07 -21.23 10.87
N CYS A 39 -0.64 -19.97 10.86
CA CYS A 39 -1.20 -18.91 10.01
C CYS A 39 -0.12 -17.89 9.64
N ASN A 40 -0.40 -17.05 8.65
CA ASN A 40 0.45 -15.91 8.36
C ASN A 40 0.41 -14.87 9.49
N VAL A 41 1.54 -14.17 9.73
CA VAL A 41 1.61 -13.01 10.63
C VAL A 41 2.24 -11.84 9.89
N PRO A 42 1.55 -10.69 9.78
CA PRO A 42 1.98 -9.60 8.91
C PRO A 42 3.16 -8.81 9.50
N TRP A 43 4.09 -8.40 8.62
CA TRP A 43 5.12 -7.42 8.92
C TRP A 43 4.56 -6.00 9.05
N ALA A 44 3.51 -5.68 8.26
CA ALA A 44 2.82 -4.40 8.31
C ALA A 44 1.30 -4.58 8.34
N ILE A 45 0.60 -3.68 9.02
CA ILE A 45 -0.86 -3.58 9.00
C ILE A 45 -1.25 -2.28 8.32
N LEU A 46 -2.02 -2.38 7.23
CA LEU A 46 -2.64 -1.23 6.59
C LEU A 46 -3.95 -0.92 7.30
N LEU A 47 -4.21 0.36 7.57
CA LEU A 47 -5.41 0.83 8.27
C LEU A 47 -6.03 1.99 7.52
N ASP A 48 -7.36 1.99 7.40
CA ASP A 48 -8.14 3.16 6.99
C ASP A 48 -8.67 3.89 8.24
N PRO A 49 -7.98 4.91 8.76
CA PRO A 49 -8.49 5.65 9.91
C PRO A 49 -9.85 6.29 9.62
N THR A 50 -10.09 6.61 8.35
CA THR A 50 -11.32 7.21 7.85
C THR A 50 -11.53 6.86 6.38
N SER A 51 -12.79 6.73 5.96
CA SER A 51 -13.16 6.72 4.54
C SER A 51 -13.37 8.13 3.96
N ALA A 52 -13.38 9.18 4.79
CA ALA A 52 -13.52 10.56 4.33
C ALA A 52 -12.28 11.00 3.55
N CYS A 53 -12.50 11.65 2.41
CA CYS A 53 -11.46 12.25 1.60
C CYS A 53 -11.88 13.65 1.14
N ASN A 54 -10.91 14.53 0.99
CA ASN A 54 -11.10 15.87 0.46
C ASN A 54 -10.88 15.97 -1.06
N LEU A 55 -10.64 14.84 -1.73
CA LEU A 55 -10.51 14.71 -3.18
C LEU A 55 -11.45 13.64 -3.73
N HIS A 56 -11.67 13.67 -5.06
CA HIS A 56 -12.47 12.69 -5.81
C HIS A 56 -11.66 12.23 -7.05
N CYS A 57 -10.64 11.39 -6.80
CA CYS A 57 -9.73 10.95 -7.85
C CYS A 57 -10.38 9.93 -8.79
N THR A 58 -10.14 10.06 -10.09
CA THR A 58 -10.63 9.09 -11.08
C THR A 58 -10.06 7.70 -10.83
N GLY A 59 -10.93 6.69 -10.72
CA GLY A 59 -10.55 5.31 -10.47
C GLY A 59 -9.91 5.09 -9.09
N CYS A 60 -10.40 5.76 -8.06
CA CYS A 60 -9.96 5.57 -6.67
C CYS A 60 -10.48 4.23 -6.14
N TRP A 61 -9.58 3.34 -5.70
CA TRP A 61 -9.95 2.03 -5.13
C TRP A 61 -10.77 2.13 -3.83
N ALA A 62 -10.62 3.23 -3.07
CA ALA A 62 -11.32 3.44 -1.80
C ALA A 62 -12.69 4.11 -1.94
N ALA A 63 -13.14 4.43 -3.17
CA ALA A 63 -14.41 5.13 -3.39
C ALA A 63 -15.62 4.34 -2.90
N GLU A 64 -15.57 3.01 -2.97
CA GLU A 64 -16.65 2.11 -2.62
C GLU A 64 -16.95 2.02 -1.11
N TYR A 65 -16.06 2.52 -0.26
CA TYR A 65 -16.32 2.61 1.20
C TYR A 65 -17.17 3.82 1.60
N GLY A 66 -17.43 4.77 0.68
CA GLY A 66 -18.11 6.03 0.99
C GLY A 66 -17.22 7.00 1.77
N HIS A 67 -17.82 7.98 2.46
CA HIS A 67 -17.07 9.10 3.06
C HIS A 67 -17.40 9.36 4.55
N LYS A 68 -18.02 8.41 5.26
CA LYS A 68 -18.56 8.65 6.61
C LYS A 68 -18.03 7.70 7.68
N LEU A 69 -17.22 6.71 7.29
CA LEU A 69 -16.72 5.71 8.22
C LEU A 69 -15.44 6.18 8.89
N ASN A 70 -15.27 5.77 10.14
CA ASN A 70 -14.06 6.05 10.91
C ASN A 70 -13.82 4.89 11.88
N LEU A 71 -12.59 4.39 11.91
CA LEU A 71 -12.10 3.64 13.06
C LEU A 71 -11.92 4.62 14.23
N ASP A 72 -12.47 4.34 15.39
CA ASP A 72 -12.22 5.18 16.55
C ASP A 72 -10.78 5.04 17.07
N PHE A 73 -10.37 6.01 17.89
CA PHE A 73 -9.00 6.06 18.41
C PHE A 73 -8.62 4.82 19.22
N ASP A 74 -9.54 4.31 20.04
CA ASP A 74 -9.28 3.17 20.91
C ASP A 74 -9.19 1.87 20.11
N THR A 75 -9.99 1.74 19.05
CA THR A 75 -9.91 0.60 18.11
C THR A 75 -8.57 0.59 17.40
N ILE A 76 -8.09 1.73 16.87
CA ILE A 76 -6.75 1.79 16.25
C ILE A 76 -5.67 1.44 17.28
N CYS A 77 -5.75 1.96 18.50
CA CYS A 77 -4.83 1.58 19.57
C CYS A 77 -4.86 0.07 19.85
N SER A 78 -6.04 -0.53 19.92
CA SER A 78 -6.18 -1.99 20.11
C SER A 78 -5.52 -2.80 19.00
N ILE A 79 -5.69 -2.37 17.73
CA ILE A 79 -5.01 -3.01 16.58
C ILE A 79 -3.50 -2.93 16.74
N VAL A 80 -2.96 -1.75 17.10
CA VAL A 80 -1.51 -1.57 17.31
C VAL A 80 -1.02 -2.45 18.45
N GLU A 81 -1.73 -2.53 19.57
CA GLU A 81 -1.35 -3.37 20.71
C GLU A 81 -1.38 -4.87 20.37
N GLN A 82 -2.37 -5.32 19.62
CA GLN A 82 -2.46 -6.70 19.14
C GLN A 82 -1.33 -7.02 18.15
N GLY A 83 -1.08 -6.12 17.19
CA GLY A 83 0.01 -6.27 16.22
C GLY A 83 1.38 -6.36 16.90
N ARG A 84 1.68 -5.47 17.86
CA ARG A 84 2.95 -5.48 18.63
C ARG A 84 3.16 -6.81 19.37
N LYS A 85 2.12 -7.39 19.93
CA LYS A 85 2.20 -8.70 20.60
C LYS A 85 2.59 -9.83 19.66
N MET A 86 2.29 -9.69 18.37
CA MET A 86 2.66 -10.63 17.32
C MET A 86 3.94 -10.25 16.55
N GLY A 87 4.61 -9.15 16.93
CA GLY A 87 5.84 -8.68 16.29
C GLY A 87 5.63 -7.66 15.17
N THR A 88 4.43 -7.15 14.96
CA THR A 88 4.18 -6.09 13.97
C THR A 88 4.43 -4.72 14.57
N TYR A 89 5.43 -4.00 14.05
CA TYR A 89 5.82 -2.64 14.46
C TYR A 89 5.70 -1.61 13.34
N MET A 90 5.25 -2.04 12.16
CA MET A 90 5.02 -1.17 11.00
C MET A 90 3.54 -1.04 10.74
N TYR A 91 3.03 0.19 10.73
CA TYR A 91 1.63 0.50 10.44
C TYR A 91 1.55 1.48 9.28
N ILE A 92 0.60 1.28 8.37
CA ILE A 92 0.46 2.10 7.17
C ILE A 92 -0.97 2.64 7.12
N TYR A 93 -1.12 3.94 7.21
CA TYR A 93 -2.40 4.59 7.06
C TYR A 93 -2.74 4.78 5.58
N THR A 94 -3.97 4.45 5.22
CA THR A 94 -4.54 4.59 3.88
C THR A 94 -6.04 4.90 3.99
N GLY A 95 -6.89 4.54 3.02
CA GLY A 95 -8.32 4.77 3.05
C GLY A 95 -8.76 5.94 2.20
N GLY A 96 -9.55 6.87 2.76
CA GLY A 96 -9.85 8.15 2.16
C GLY A 96 -8.61 9.05 2.14
N GLU A 97 -8.63 10.12 2.93
CA GLU A 97 -7.40 10.88 3.21
C GLU A 97 -7.09 10.79 4.72
N PRO A 98 -6.04 10.06 5.12
CA PRO A 98 -5.72 9.86 6.54
C PRO A 98 -5.49 11.16 7.29
N LEU A 99 -4.90 12.18 6.66
CA LEU A 99 -4.60 13.46 7.30
C LEU A 99 -5.83 14.33 7.62
N VAL A 100 -7.04 13.93 7.18
CA VAL A 100 -8.29 14.49 7.73
C VAL A 100 -8.33 14.26 9.26
N ARG A 101 -7.70 13.19 9.73
CA ARG A 101 -7.57 12.85 11.16
C ARG A 101 -6.16 13.04 11.71
N LYS A 102 -5.36 13.95 11.15
CA LYS A 102 -3.95 14.15 11.52
C LYS A 102 -3.72 14.28 13.04
N LYS A 103 -4.65 14.89 13.78
CA LYS A 103 -4.54 15.03 15.26
C LYS A 103 -4.57 13.67 15.98
N ASP A 104 -5.48 12.78 15.60
CA ASP A 104 -5.54 11.45 16.19
C ASP A 104 -4.33 10.62 15.80
N LEU A 105 -3.87 10.71 14.54
CA LEU A 105 -2.70 9.99 14.07
C LEU A 105 -1.44 10.39 14.84
N MET A 106 -1.24 11.70 15.08
CA MET A 106 -0.11 12.18 15.91
C MET A 106 -0.18 11.69 17.36
N ARG A 107 -1.38 11.62 17.94
CA ARG A 107 -1.58 11.03 19.29
C ARG A 107 -1.25 9.53 19.33
N ILE A 108 -1.55 8.80 18.26
CA ILE A 108 -1.20 7.37 18.14
C ILE A 108 0.31 7.21 18.03
N CYS A 109 0.97 8.01 17.18
CA CYS A 109 2.44 8.03 17.07
C CYS A 109 3.12 8.31 18.42
N GLU A 110 2.61 9.28 19.17
CA GLU A 110 3.11 9.60 20.51
C GLU A 110 2.91 8.45 21.52
N LYS A 111 1.76 7.77 21.45
CA LYS A 111 1.44 6.63 22.34
C LYS A 111 2.31 5.41 22.06
N TYR A 112 2.73 5.22 20.81
CA TYR A 112 3.53 4.06 20.37
C TYR A 112 4.84 4.49 19.71
N PRO A 113 5.77 5.06 20.49
CA PRO A 113 7.03 5.63 19.97
C PRO A 113 8.01 4.56 19.46
N ASP A 114 7.76 3.29 19.74
CA ASP A 114 8.53 2.14 19.29
C ASP A 114 8.02 1.52 17.96
N CYS A 115 6.93 2.06 17.43
CA CYS A 115 6.37 1.69 16.12
C CYS A 115 6.73 2.74 15.06
N GLU A 116 6.76 2.33 13.80
CA GLU A 116 6.87 3.23 12.65
C GLU A 116 5.52 3.33 11.95
N PHE A 117 5.13 4.55 11.59
CA PHE A 117 3.88 4.85 10.91
C PHE A 117 4.15 5.50 9.55
N LEU A 118 3.73 4.85 8.49
CA LEU A 118 3.71 5.43 7.14
C LEU A 118 2.28 5.84 6.80
N SER A 119 2.10 6.91 6.04
CA SER A 119 0.78 7.29 5.53
C SER A 119 0.82 7.53 4.04
N PHE A 120 0.03 6.78 3.29
CA PHE A 120 -0.33 7.21 1.95
C PHE A 120 -1.28 8.40 2.06
N THR A 121 -0.91 9.51 1.47
CA THR A 121 -1.66 10.78 1.57
C THR A 121 -1.66 11.51 0.24
N ASN A 122 -2.72 12.25 -0.03
CA ASN A 122 -2.74 13.17 -1.16
C ASN A 122 -1.87 14.43 -0.92
N GLY A 123 -1.33 14.60 0.27
CA GLY A 123 -0.40 15.66 0.64
C GLY A 123 -1.03 17.06 0.84
N THR A 124 -2.28 17.26 0.46
CA THR A 124 -2.90 18.61 0.44
C THR A 124 -3.18 19.18 1.83
N LEU A 125 -3.07 18.37 2.88
CA LEU A 125 -3.28 18.77 4.28
C LEU A 125 -1.98 18.85 5.10
N ILE A 126 -0.83 18.71 4.45
CA ILE A 126 0.48 18.93 5.07
C ILE A 126 0.71 20.44 5.14
N ASP A 127 0.87 20.93 6.35
CA ASP A 127 1.11 22.32 6.68
C ASP A 127 2.26 22.45 7.70
N GLU A 128 2.63 23.68 8.02
CA GLU A 128 3.71 24.00 8.97
C GLU A 128 3.48 23.37 10.35
N GLU A 129 2.23 23.43 10.87
CA GLU A 129 1.87 22.82 12.16
C GLU A 129 2.07 21.32 12.14
N PHE A 130 1.69 20.67 11.04
CA PHE A 130 1.87 19.23 10.90
C PHE A 130 3.34 18.81 10.82
N CYS A 131 4.19 19.60 10.14
CA CYS A 131 5.64 19.37 10.12
C CYS A 131 6.25 19.47 11.53
N GLN A 132 5.80 20.42 12.36
CA GLN A 132 6.25 20.52 13.76
C GLN A 132 5.80 19.31 14.59
N GLU A 133 4.58 18.82 14.39
CA GLU A 133 4.09 17.62 15.05
C GLU A 133 4.89 16.37 14.62
N MET A 134 5.23 16.24 13.33
CA MET A 134 6.11 15.15 12.86
C MET A 134 7.49 15.19 13.53
N LEU A 135 8.10 16.38 13.68
CA LEU A 135 9.35 16.55 14.43
C LEU A 135 9.22 16.16 15.89
N ARG A 136 8.06 16.39 16.49
CA ARG A 136 7.77 16.06 17.90
C ARG A 136 7.65 14.55 18.10
N VAL A 137 6.88 13.85 17.27
CA VAL A 137 6.62 12.39 17.40
C VAL A 137 7.74 11.54 16.79
N LYS A 138 8.39 11.98 15.70
CA LYS A 138 9.58 11.40 15.05
C LYS A 138 9.39 10.08 14.31
N ASN A 139 8.26 9.43 14.43
CA ASN A 139 7.96 8.08 13.91
C ASN A 139 6.84 8.07 12.86
N PHE A 140 6.72 9.15 12.07
CA PHE A 140 5.72 9.28 11.02
C PHE A 140 6.37 9.65 9.68
N VAL A 141 6.05 8.92 8.61
CA VAL A 141 6.60 9.11 7.27
C VAL A 141 5.46 9.19 6.24
N PRO A 142 5.24 10.32 5.57
CA PRO A 142 4.28 10.40 4.47
C PRO A 142 4.84 9.82 3.17
N ALA A 143 4.00 9.09 2.45
CA ALA A 143 4.17 8.72 1.04
C ALA A 143 3.16 9.52 0.23
N ILE A 144 3.61 10.60 -0.40
CA ILE A 144 2.75 11.58 -1.04
C ILE A 144 2.35 11.08 -2.43
N SER A 145 1.06 11.11 -2.71
CA SER A 145 0.52 10.68 -3.99
C SER A 145 0.87 11.69 -5.10
N LEU A 146 1.57 11.23 -6.12
CA LEU A 146 1.96 12.02 -7.29
C LEU A 146 1.93 11.16 -8.55
N GLU A 147 1.22 11.63 -9.59
CA GLU A 147 0.94 10.85 -10.80
C GLU A 147 1.80 11.25 -12.02
N GLY A 148 2.93 11.92 -11.80
CA GLY A 148 3.82 12.39 -12.86
C GLY A 148 3.84 13.90 -13.03
N SER A 149 3.70 14.40 -14.27
CA SER A 149 3.61 15.83 -14.56
C SER A 149 2.37 16.47 -13.93
N GLU A 150 2.33 17.82 -13.87
CA GLU A 150 1.16 18.58 -13.39
C GLU A 150 -0.11 18.19 -14.14
N GLU A 151 -0.04 18.08 -15.48
CA GLU A 151 -1.17 17.67 -16.30
C GLU A 151 -1.68 16.27 -15.94
N ALA A 152 -0.77 15.30 -15.80
CA ALA A 152 -1.13 13.93 -15.44
C ALA A 152 -1.70 13.82 -14.01
N ASN A 153 -1.11 14.57 -13.09
CA ASN A 153 -1.55 14.59 -11.70
C ASN A 153 -2.94 15.22 -11.57
N ASP A 154 -3.11 16.44 -12.10
CA ASP A 154 -4.35 17.19 -11.96
C ASP A 154 -5.48 16.57 -12.79
N GLY A 155 -5.16 15.95 -13.93
CA GLY A 155 -6.12 15.18 -14.73
C GLY A 155 -6.77 14.01 -13.99
N ARG A 156 -6.06 13.41 -13.03
CA ARG A 156 -6.59 12.30 -12.21
C ARG A 156 -7.12 12.76 -10.85
N ARG A 157 -6.46 13.73 -10.21
CA ARG A 157 -6.70 14.10 -8.80
C ARG A 157 -7.46 15.39 -8.61
N GLY A 158 -7.58 16.20 -9.67
CA GLY A 158 -8.26 17.50 -9.66
C GLY A 158 -7.30 18.67 -9.80
N GLU A 159 -7.81 19.75 -10.39
CA GLU A 159 -7.06 20.97 -10.69
C GLU A 159 -6.41 21.59 -9.44
N GLY A 160 -5.14 21.96 -9.56
CA GLY A 160 -4.34 22.59 -8.51
C GLY A 160 -3.85 21.66 -7.40
N VAL A 161 -4.09 20.34 -7.50
CA VAL A 161 -3.58 19.37 -6.53
C VAL A 161 -2.06 19.26 -6.65
N TYR A 162 -1.51 19.28 -7.87
CA TYR A 162 -0.07 19.23 -8.08
C TYR A 162 0.68 20.33 -7.32
N GLN A 163 0.21 21.56 -7.40
CA GLN A 163 0.85 22.70 -6.71
C GLN A 163 0.82 22.56 -5.18
N LYS A 164 -0.27 21.99 -4.63
CA LYS A 164 -0.36 21.68 -3.20
C LYS A 164 0.63 20.61 -2.78
N VAL A 165 0.81 19.58 -3.62
CA VAL A 165 1.78 18.50 -3.40
C VAL A 165 3.21 19.06 -3.42
N MET A 166 3.55 19.90 -4.39
CA MET A 166 4.86 20.57 -4.45
C MET A 166 5.14 21.39 -3.19
N HIS A 167 4.17 22.17 -2.74
CA HIS A 167 4.30 22.94 -1.49
C HIS A 167 4.51 22.04 -0.27
N ALA A 168 3.77 20.93 -0.16
CA ALA A 168 3.96 19.95 0.92
C ALA A 168 5.38 19.38 0.94
N MET A 169 5.92 19.03 -0.23
CA MET A 169 7.30 18.52 -0.34
C MET A 169 8.34 19.58 0.06
N GLU A 170 8.13 20.85 -0.31
CA GLU A 170 8.98 21.97 0.11
C GLU A 170 9.01 22.11 1.64
N LEU A 171 7.85 22.06 2.30
CA LEU A 171 7.75 22.11 3.76
C LEU A 171 8.50 20.94 4.43
N LEU A 172 8.25 19.73 3.98
CA LEU A 172 8.90 18.53 4.54
C LEU A 172 10.42 18.61 4.38
N LYS A 173 10.92 19.01 3.20
CA LYS A 173 12.34 19.19 2.93
C LYS A 173 12.96 20.28 3.82
N ALA A 174 12.28 21.41 3.97
CA ALA A 174 12.75 22.54 4.80
C ALA A 174 12.90 22.12 6.28
N HIS A 175 11.99 21.26 6.77
CA HIS A 175 12.02 20.71 8.13
C HIS A 175 12.91 19.46 8.27
N LYS A 176 13.60 19.03 7.21
CA LYS A 176 14.44 17.82 7.21
C LYS A 176 13.66 16.57 7.62
N LEU A 177 12.40 16.47 7.22
CA LEU A 177 11.51 15.34 7.49
C LEU A 177 11.61 14.30 6.37
N PRO A 178 11.54 13.00 6.70
CA PRO A 178 11.50 11.93 5.70
C PRO A 178 10.17 11.92 4.98
N PHE A 179 10.19 11.72 3.68
CA PHE A 179 9.00 11.42 2.88
C PHE A 179 9.36 10.66 1.62
N GLY A 180 8.36 10.01 1.07
CA GLY A 180 8.43 9.38 -0.25
C GLY A 180 7.28 9.80 -1.14
N VAL A 181 7.25 9.20 -2.32
CA VAL A 181 6.20 9.38 -3.31
C VAL A 181 5.47 8.06 -3.53
N SER A 182 4.16 8.10 -3.64
CA SER A 182 3.31 7.00 -4.05
C SER A 182 2.72 7.31 -5.43
N THR A 183 3.01 6.46 -6.40
CA THR A 183 2.62 6.68 -7.80
C THR A 183 1.80 5.51 -8.31
N CYS A 184 0.55 5.77 -8.66
CA CYS A 184 -0.26 4.80 -9.39
C CYS A 184 -0.04 4.98 -10.89
N TYR A 185 0.68 4.06 -11.54
CA TYR A 185 0.84 4.13 -12.97
C TYR A 185 -0.35 3.50 -13.71
N THR A 186 -0.79 4.22 -14.72
CA THR A 186 -1.96 3.91 -15.54
C THR A 186 -1.59 3.91 -17.03
N SER A 187 -2.50 3.46 -17.89
CA SER A 187 -2.34 3.58 -19.35
C SER A 187 -2.10 5.02 -19.82
N ALA A 188 -2.60 6.00 -19.06
CA ALA A 188 -2.54 7.42 -19.41
C ALA A 188 -1.25 8.13 -18.97
N ASN A 189 -0.61 7.70 -17.85
CA ASN A 189 0.52 8.43 -17.28
C ASN A 189 1.86 7.67 -17.33
N VAL A 190 1.90 6.44 -17.83
CA VAL A 190 3.13 5.61 -17.88
C VAL A 190 4.32 6.38 -18.45
N ASP A 191 4.14 7.14 -19.53
CA ASP A 191 5.24 7.88 -20.16
C ASP A 191 5.80 8.96 -19.23
N SER A 192 4.95 9.67 -18.51
CA SER A 192 5.35 10.67 -17.54
C SER A 192 6.10 10.05 -16.34
N VAL A 193 5.50 9.04 -15.69
CA VAL A 193 6.05 8.47 -14.44
C VAL A 193 7.25 7.54 -14.65
N SER A 194 7.48 7.08 -15.89
CA SER A 194 8.66 6.30 -16.27
C SER A 194 9.81 7.15 -16.83
N SER A 195 9.64 8.47 -16.90
CA SER A 195 10.65 9.36 -17.44
C SER A 195 11.78 9.61 -16.44
N GLU A 196 12.96 9.93 -16.95
CA GLU A 196 14.10 10.31 -16.12
C GLU A 196 13.84 11.63 -15.41
N GLU A 197 13.19 12.56 -16.10
CA GLU A 197 12.80 13.86 -15.57
C GLU A 197 11.91 13.73 -14.33
N PHE A 198 10.97 12.79 -14.31
CA PHE A 198 10.13 12.54 -13.13
C PHE A 198 10.95 12.08 -11.92
N PHE A 199 11.87 11.13 -12.14
CA PHE A 199 12.73 10.65 -11.06
C PHE A 199 13.66 11.74 -10.54
N ASP A 200 14.29 12.53 -11.42
CA ASP A 200 15.15 13.64 -11.02
C ASP A 200 14.36 14.70 -10.27
N HIS A 201 13.16 15.02 -10.74
CA HIS A 201 12.28 15.99 -10.09
C HIS A 201 11.93 15.58 -8.65
N ILE A 202 11.45 14.36 -8.41
CA ILE A 202 11.10 13.91 -7.04
C ILE A 202 12.33 13.80 -6.12
N ILE A 203 13.49 13.44 -6.67
CA ILE A 203 14.76 13.45 -5.95
C ILE A 203 15.15 14.88 -5.55
N ASP A 204 15.02 15.84 -6.45
CA ASP A 204 15.32 17.25 -6.19
C ASP A 204 14.34 17.86 -5.17
N CYS A 205 13.08 17.44 -5.19
CA CYS A 205 12.10 17.78 -4.16
C CYS A 205 12.44 17.23 -2.77
N GLY A 206 13.28 16.19 -2.68
CA GLY A 206 13.74 15.63 -1.40
C GLY A 206 13.20 14.23 -1.09
N ALA A 207 12.43 13.61 -1.97
CA ALA A 207 11.90 12.27 -1.75
C ALA A 207 13.03 11.25 -1.54
N LEU A 208 12.88 10.36 -0.56
CA LEU A 208 13.83 9.29 -0.23
C LEU A 208 13.46 7.98 -0.92
N PHE A 209 12.19 7.77 -1.18
CA PHE A 209 11.68 6.59 -1.87
C PHE A 209 10.53 6.95 -2.80
N VAL A 210 10.28 6.07 -3.75
CA VAL A 210 9.08 6.10 -4.60
C VAL A 210 8.49 4.70 -4.68
N TRP A 211 7.19 4.62 -4.48
CA TRP A 211 6.45 3.36 -4.51
C TRP A 211 5.48 3.38 -5.68
N PHE A 212 5.72 2.52 -6.67
CA PHE A 212 4.90 2.39 -7.86
C PHE A 212 3.86 1.28 -7.68
N PHE A 213 2.61 1.61 -7.99
CA PHE A 213 1.48 0.69 -8.03
C PHE A 213 0.88 0.66 -9.42
N HIS A 214 0.71 -0.52 -9.97
CA HIS A 214 -0.13 -0.73 -11.14
C HIS A 214 -1.57 -0.36 -10.79
N TYR A 215 -2.28 0.33 -11.69
CA TYR A 215 -3.69 0.60 -11.49
C TYR A 215 -4.48 -0.71 -11.34
N MET A 216 -5.23 -0.83 -10.27
CA MET A 216 -6.03 -2.01 -9.92
C MET A 216 -7.51 -1.68 -10.12
N PRO A 217 -8.27 -2.46 -10.93
CA PRO A 217 -9.65 -2.15 -11.29
C PRO A 217 -10.64 -2.61 -10.21
N THR A 218 -10.48 -2.11 -8.98
CA THR A 218 -11.30 -2.46 -7.81
C THR A 218 -12.57 -1.60 -7.77
N GLY A 219 -13.70 -2.22 -7.46
CA GLY A 219 -15.00 -1.58 -7.35
C GLY A 219 -15.80 -1.57 -8.67
N ASN A 220 -17.12 -1.43 -8.56
CA ASN A 220 -18.02 -1.43 -9.71
C ASN A 220 -17.78 -0.25 -10.66
N ASP A 221 -17.33 0.89 -10.14
CA ASP A 221 -17.04 2.11 -10.92
C ASP A 221 -15.57 2.20 -11.37
N ALA A 222 -14.82 1.08 -11.32
CA ALA A 222 -13.43 1.04 -11.78
C ALA A 222 -13.32 1.38 -13.27
N VAL A 223 -12.37 2.25 -13.61
CA VAL A 223 -12.10 2.68 -14.99
C VAL A 223 -11.09 1.71 -15.62
N VAL A 224 -11.59 0.63 -16.23
CA VAL A 224 -10.74 -0.47 -16.76
C VAL A 224 -9.72 0.01 -17.80
N GLU A 225 -10.05 1.06 -18.55
CA GLU A 225 -9.18 1.69 -19.56
C GLU A 225 -7.90 2.30 -18.95
N LEU A 226 -7.88 2.56 -17.64
CA LEU A 226 -6.68 3.00 -16.92
C LEU A 226 -5.67 1.88 -16.65
N MET A 227 -6.03 0.62 -16.86
CA MET A 227 -5.07 -0.49 -16.73
C MET A 227 -3.96 -0.36 -17.78
N PRO A 228 -2.68 -0.34 -17.39
CA PRO A 228 -1.58 -0.39 -18.34
C PRO A 228 -1.62 -1.67 -19.18
N ASN A 229 -1.32 -1.57 -20.46
CA ASN A 229 -1.14 -2.77 -21.28
C ASN A 229 0.19 -3.49 -20.96
N PRO A 230 0.42 -4.73 -21.46
CA PRO A 230 1.63 -5.48 -21.19
C PRO A 230 2.93 -4.75 -21.55
N GLN A 231 2.97 -4.00 -22.65
CA GLN A 231 4.14 -3.24 -23.08
C GLN A 231 4.43 -2.06 -22.13
N GLN A 232 3.39 -1.39 -21.66
CA GLN A 232 3.51 -0.31 -20.66
C GLN A 232 4.01 -0.86 -19.31
N ARG A 233 3.51 -2.01 -18.86
CA ARG A 233 4.00 -2.67 -17.65
C ARG A 233 5.46 -3.12 -17.78
N GLU A 234 5.83 -3.69 -18.95
CA GLU A 234 7.23 -4.03 -19.27
C GLU A 234 8.14 -2.81 -19.22
N LYS A 235 7.69 -1.66 -19.78
CA LYS A 235 8.42 -0.39 -19.69
C LYS A 235 8.68 0.01 -18.23
N MET A 236 7.66 -0.04 -17.38
CA MET A 236 7.81 0.25 -15.95
C MET A 236 8.79 -0.74 -15.27
N TYR A 237 8.65 -2.04 -15.55
CA TYR A 237 9.56 -3.06 -15.05
C TYR A 237 11.04 -2.75 -15.33
N HIS A 238 11.38 -2.34 -16.56
CA HIS A 238 12.75 -1.99 -16.92
C HIS A 238 13.19 -0.66 -16.33
N LYS A 239 12.34 0.38 -16.40
CA LYS A 239 12.70 1.73 -15.96
C LYS A 239 12.89 1.83 -14.44
N ILE A 240 12.04 1.21 -13.66
CA ILE A 240 12.21 1.22 -12.19
C ILE A 240 13.50 0.51 -11.80
N ARG A 241 13.87 -0.61 -12.44
CA ARG A 241 15.14 -1.31 -12.18
C ARG A 241 16.35 -0.51 -12.59
N GLU A 242 16.30 0.15 -13.76
CA GLU A 242 17.34 1.05 -14.23
C GLU A 242 17.58 2.18 -13.20
N TYR A 243 16.53 2.90 -12.83
CA TYR A 243 16.67 4.07 -11.94
C TYR A 243 16.96 3.68 -10.49
N ARG A 244 16.46 2.54 -10.02
CA ARG A 244 16.85 2.00 -8.72
C ARG A 244 18.36 1.78 -8.60
N SER A 245 19.02 1.41 -9.69
CA SER A 245 20.47 1.15 -9.72
C SER A 245 21.32 2.39 -10.00
N THR A 246 20.74 3.44 -10.59
CA THR A 246 21.50 4.60 -11.08
C THR A 246 21.20 5.90 -10.34
N LYS A 247 20.06 6.01 -9.65
CA LYS A 247 19.63 7.23 -8.98
C LYS A 247 19.57 7.08 -7.45
N ALA A 248 19.72 8.19 -6.74
CA ALA A 248 19.79 8.22 -5.28
C ALA A 248 18.38 8.17 -4.61
N ILE A 249 17.53 7.26 -5.05
CA ILE A 249 16.18 7.04 -4.53
C ILE A 249 15.90 5.55 -4.38
N PHE A 250 15.15 5.15 -3.35
CA PHE A 250 14.70 3.77 -3.19
C PHE A 250 13.40 3.57 -3.96
N GLY A 251 13.49 2.99 -5.16
CA GLY A 251 12.33 2.67 -6.01
C GLY A 251 11.76 1.28 -5.68
N MET A 252 10.46 1.19 -5.46
CA MET A 252 9.72 -0.06 -5.27
C MET A 252 8.65 -0.21 -6.35
N ASP A 253 8.52 -1.41 -6.91
CA ASP A 253 7.51 -1.76 -7.92
C ASP A 253 6.61 -2.85 -7.35
N PHE A 254 5.47 -2.46 -6.81
CA PHE A 254 4.63 -3.34 -6.01
C PHE A 254 4.25 -4.65 -6.73
N GLN A 255 3.89 -4.57 -8.01
CA GLN A 255 3.46 -5.73 -8.80
C GLN A 255 4.61 -6.52 -9.42
N ASN A 256 5.76 -5.87 -9.67
CA ASN A 256 6.86 -6.51 -10.39
C ASN A 256 8.05 -6.92 -9.50
N ASP A 257 8.03 -6.61 -8.20
CA ASP A 257 9.10 -6.93 -7.25
C ASP A 257 8.87 -8.23 -6.46
N ALA A 258 7.87 -9.04 -6.83
CA ALA A 258 7.54 -10.26 -6.11
C ALA A 258 8.69 -11.28 -5.99
N GLN A 259 9.65 -11.28 -6.92
CA GLN A 259 10.85 -12.12 -6.84
C GLN A 259 11.70 -11.86 -5.58
N TYR A 260 11.70 -10.62 -5.06
CA TYR A 260 12.49 -10.24 -3.87
C TYR A 260 11.79 -10.60 -2.57
N VAL A 261 10.50 -10.90 -2.63
CA VAL A 261 9.66 -11.20 -1.46
C VAL A 261 8.98 -12.56 -1.55
N GLY A 262 9.28 -13.36 -2.57
CA GLY A 262 8.79 -14.74 -2.73
C GLY A 262 7.31 -14.84 -3.12
N GLY A 263 6.78 -13.91 -3.93
CA GLY A 263 5.41 -13.93 -4.42
C GLY A 263 4.50 -12.86 -3.81
N CYS A 264 3.18 -13.07 -3.89
CA CYS A 264 2.19 -12.17 -3.30
C CYS A 264 2.40 -11.99 -1.79
N ILE A 265 2.36 -10.76 -1.31
CA ILE A 265 2.60 -10.40 0.09
C ILE A 265 1.32 -10.25 0.94
N ALA A 266 0.14 -10.31 0.30
CA ALA A 266 -1.17 -10.16 0.93
C ALA A 266 -1.59 -11.38 1.79
N GLY A 267 -2.77 -11.33 2.38
CA GLY A 267 -3.30 -12.41 3.22
C GLY A 267 -2.50 -12.63 4.50
N GLY A 268 -2.00 -11.56 5.09
CA GLY A 268 -1.20 -11.59 6.30
C GLY A 268 0.25 -12.08 6.13
N ARG A 269 0.68 -12.47 4.91
CA ARG A 269 2.05 -12.98 4.71
C ARG A 269 3.11 -11.90 4.95
N ARG A 270 2.85 -10.67 4.53
CA ARG A 270 3.64 -9.48 4.87
C ARG A 270 2.76 -8.32 5.28
N TYR A 271 1.51 -8.28 4.79
CA TYR A 271 0.53 -7.28 5.21
C TYR A 271 -0.90 -7.79 5.12
N LEU A 272 -1.78 -7.09 5.80
CA LEU A 272 -3.24 -7.14 5.66
C LEU A 272 -3.79 -5.71 5.66
N HIS A 273 -5.07 -5.57 5.33
CA HIS A 273 -5.77 -4.30 5.33
C HIS A 273 -6.96 -4.34 6.28
N ILE A 274 -7.18 -3.26 7.03
CA ILE A 274 -8.38 -3.07 7.86
C ILE A 274 -9.04 -1.77 7.40
N ASN A 275 -10.22 -1.89 6.80
CA ASN A 275 -10.96 -0.74 6.29
C ASN A 275 -11.61 0.09 7.40
N ALA A 276 -12.16 1.26 7.07
CA ALA A 276 -12.77 2.16 8.04
C ALA A 276 -14.07 1.65 8.68
N ASN A 277 -14.64 0.53 8.17
CA ASN A 277 -15.76 -0.20 8.79
C ASN A 277 -15.28 -1.28 9.77
N GLY A 278 -13.97 -1.53 9.83
CA GLY A 278 -13.36 -2.57 10.64
C GLY A 278 -13.25 -3.94 9.97
N ASP A 279 -13.64 -4.08 8.70
CA ASP A 279 -13.47 -5.35 7.99
C ASP A 279 -11.97 -5.62 7.75
N VAL A 280 -11.57 -6.88 7.95
CA VAL A 280 -10.18 -7.30 7.80
C VAL A 280 -10.01 -7.99 6.45
N ASP A 281 -9.54 -7.24 5.47
CA ASP A 281 -9.33 -7.68 4.09
C ASP A 281 -7.92 -8.27 3.89
N PRO A 282 -7.75 -9.29 3.04
CA PRO A 282 -6.43 -9.85 2.75
C PRO A 282 -5.51 -8.87 2.02
N CYS A 283 -6.07 -7.92 1.26
CA CYS A 283 -5.35 -6.97 0.44
C CYS A 283 -6.18 -5.68 0.29
N VAL A 284 -5.51 -4.54 0.24
CA VAL A 284 -6.13 -3.23 0.01
C VAL A 284 -6.88 -3.11 -1.32
N PHE A 285 -6.63 -4.00 -2.27
CA PHE A 285 -7.31 -4.06 -3.57
C PHE A 285 -8.32 -5.23 -3.68
N ILE A 286 -8.47 -6.04 -2.65
CA ILE A 286 -9.34 -7.23 -2.65
C ILE A 286 -10.29 -7.11 -1.47
N HIS A 287 -11.46 -6.59 -1.74
CA HIS A 287 -12.48 -6.19 -0.80
C HIS A 287 -13.44 -7.35 -0.48
N TYR A 288 -12.89 -8.44 0.07
CA TYR A 288 -13.65 -9.61 0.52
C TYR A 288 -13.14 -10.08 1.87
N SER A 289 -14.03 -10.23 2.84
CA SER A 289 -13.67 -10.63 4.19
C SER A 289 -14.66 -11.62 4.83
N ASN A 290 -14.11 -12.37 5.82
CA ASN A 290 -14.90 -13.16 6.78
C ASN A 290 -14.80 -12.60 8.19
N ALA A 291 -14.03 -11.54 8.44
CA ALA A 291 -13.70 -11.06 9.77
C ALA A 291 -13.82 -9.55 9.88
N ASN A 292 -14.23 -9.08 11.06
CA ASN A 292 -14.29 -7.67 11.39
C ASN A 292 -13.61 -7.45 12.75
N ILE A 293 -12.80 -6.39 12.88
CA ILE A 293 -11.98 -6.14 14.07
C ILE A 293 -12.80 -5.80 15.32
N TYR A 294 -14.07 -5.45 15.18
CA TYR A 294 -15.00 -5.25 16.28
C TYR A 294 -15.58 -6.56 16.84
N GLU A 295 -15.49 -7.64 16.08
CA GLU A 295 -16.04 -8.96 16.42
C GLU A 295 -14.93 -10.00 16.67
N ASN A 296 -13.77 -9.80 16.07
CA ASN A 296 -12.63 -10.72 16.10
C ASN A 296 -11.36 -10.04 16.60
N THR A 297 -10.52 -10.79 17.27
CA THR A 297 -9.12 -10.39 17.47
C THR A 297 -8.36 -10.45 16.13
N LEU A 298 -7.23 -9.75 16.07
CA LEU A 298 -6.38 -9.77 14.87
C LEU A 298 -5.89 -11.19 14.54
N LEU A 299 -5.58 -12.00 15.54
CA LEU A 299 -5.17 -13.40 15.36
C LEU A 299 -6.32 -14.28 14.83
N GLU A 300 -7.54 -14.09 15.32
CA GLU A 300 -8.73 -14.78 14.78
C GLU A 300 -9.00 -14.38 13.33
N ALA A 301 -8.85 -13.11 12.99
CA ALA A 301 -8.98 -12.63 11.62
C ALA A 301 -7.94 -13.27 10.67
N LEU A 302 -6.69 -13.41 11.11
CA LEU A 302 -5.62 -14.11 10.36
C LEU A 302 -5.89 -15.61 10.15
N LYS A 303 -6.77 -16.20 10.95
CA LYS A 303 -7.23 -17.61 10.83
C LYS A 303 -8.60 -17.72 10.13
N SER A 304 -9.17 -16.62 9.66
CA SER A 304 -10.44 -16.67 8.93
C SER A 304 -10.30 -17.43 7.60
N PRO A 305 -11.39 -17.99 7.05
CA PRO A 305 -11.30 -18.84 5.87
C PRO A 305 -10.60 -18.20 4.67
N ILE A 306 -10.81 -16.92 4.39
CA ILE A 306 -10.14 -16.25 3.26
C ILE A 306 -8.63 -16.09 3.52
N PHE A 307 -8.21 -15.76 4.75
CA PHE A 307 -6.78 -15.67 5.10
C PHE A 307 -6.08 -17.01 5.05
N MET A 308 -6.75 -18.09 5.46
CA MET A 308 -6.20 -19.44 5.34
C MET A 308 -6.12 -19.89 3.87
N ALA A 309 -7.06 -19.50 3.01
CA ALA A 309 -6.94 -19.75 1.57
C ALA A 309 -5.71 -19.05 0.95
N TYR A 310 -5.36 -17.86 1.45
CA TYR A 310 -4.09 -17.18 1.09
C TYR A 310 -2.87 -17.92 1.64
N HIS A 311 -2.88 -18.31 2.90
CA HIS A 311 -1.80 -19.06 3.56
C HIS A 311 -1.47 -20.35 2.80
N ASP A 312 -2.47 -21.14 2.49
CA ASP A 312 -2.31 -22.44 1.83
C ASP A 312 -2.05 -22.32 0.32
N GLY A 313 -2.51 -21.24 -0.32
CA GLY A 313 -2.44 -21.04 -1.76
C GLY A 313 -1.18 -20.33 -2.26
N GLN A 314 -0.43 -19.66 -1.42
CA GLN A 314 0.77 -18.90 -1.80
C GLN A 314 2.00 -19.83 -1.96
N PRO A 315 2.87 -19.54 -2.96
CA PRO A 315 2.73 -18.54 -4.01
C PRO A 315 1.68 -18.92 -5.05
N PHE A 316 0.90 -17.94 -5.52
CA PHE A 316 -0.18 -18.18 -6.48
C PHE A 316 0.31 -18.53 -7.90
N ASN A 317 1.57 -18.24 -8.21
CA ASN A 317 2.18 -18.56 -9.48
C ASN A 317 3.69 -18.76 -9.28
N GLU A 318 4.29 -19.67 -10.05
CA GLU A 318 5.75 -19.88 -10.04
C GLU A 318 6.49 -18.71 -10.73
N ASN A 319 5.85 -18.08 -11.71
CA ASN A 319 6.39 -16.87 -12.33
C ASN A 319 6.17 -15.66 -11.42
N MET A 320 7.25 -15.09 -10.91
CA MET A 320 7.23 -13.98 -9.94
C MET A 320 6.77 -12.64 -10.54
N LEU A 321 6.52 -12.56 -11.83
CA LEU A 321 5.83 -11.42 -12.46
C LEU A 321 4.32 -11.65 -12.61
N ARG A 322 3.82 -12.76 -12.04
CA ARG A 322 2.39 -13.10 -11.97
C ARG A 322 1.94 -13.44 -10.53
N PRO A 323 2.30 -12.62 -9.52
CA PRO A 323 2.09 -12.99 -8.12
C PRO A 323 0.64 -12.83 -7.64
N CYS A 324 -0.15 -11.92 -8.23
CA CYS A 324 -1.44 -11.50 -7.70
C CYS A 324 -2.56 -12.48 -8.06
N PRO A 325 -3.39 -12.89 -7.09
CA PRO A 325 -4.53 -13.77 -7.35
C PRO A 325 -5.67 -13.04 -8.08
N MET A 326 -5.71 -11.70 -8.07
CA MET A 326 -6.70 -10.91 -8.81
C MET A 326 -6.21 -10.57 -10.22
N LEU A 327 -5.07 -9.89 -10.32
CA LEU A 327 -4.61 -9.28 -11.57
C LEU A 327 -4.10 -10.31 -12.58
N GLU A 328 -3.36 -11.34 -12.12
CA GLU A 328 -2.71 -12.31 -13.00
C GLU A 328 -3.26 -13.74 -12.88
N ASN A 329 -4.02 -14.05 -11.82
CA ASN A 329 -4.58 -15.38 -11.60
C ASN A 329 -6.06 -15.29 -11.14
N PRO A 330 -6.96 -14.60 -11.87
CA PRO A 330 -8.31 -14.28 -11.40
C PRO A 330 -9.15 -15.52 -11.06
N GLN A 331 -8.92 -16.65 -11.72
CA GLN A 331 -9.54 -17.94 -11.38
C GLN A 331 -9.21 -18.42 -9.96
N LYS A 332 -8.03 -18.06 -9.41
CA LYS A 332 -7.67 -18.40 -8.03
C LYS A 332 -8.43 -17.55 -7.03
N LEU A 333 -8.59 -16.25 -7.32
CA LEU A 333 -9.38 -15.38 -6.44
C LEU A 333 -10.85 -15.80 -6.40
N ARG A 334 -11.48 -16.11 -7.55
CA ARG A 334 -12.85 -16.64 -7.61
C ARG A 334 -12.99 -17.82 -6.67
N LYS A 335 -12.14 -18.82 -6.86
CA LYS A 335 -12.15 -20.05 -6.04
C LYS A 335 -11.99 -19.74 -4.54
N MET A 336 -11.01 -18.91 -4.16
CA MET A 336 -10.78 -18.56 -2.75
C MET A 336 -11.98 -17.88 -2.10
N VAL A 337 -12.59 -16.91 -2.79
CA VAL A 337 -13.76 -16.19 -2.27
C VAL A 337 -14.97 -17.10 -2.15
N GLU A 338 -15.26 -17.93 -3.17
CA GLU A 338 -16.38 -18.88 -3.16
C GLU A 338 -16.21 -19.94 -2.05
N GLU A 339 -15.06 -20.59 -1.97
CA GLU A 339 -14.81 -21.67 -0.99
C GLU A 339 -14.73 -21.14 0.44
N SER A 340 -14.21 -19.93 0.66
CA SER A 340 -14.14 -19.31 1.97
C SER A 340 -15.50 -18.73 2.43
N GLY A 341 -16.43 -18.47 1.50
CA GLY A 341 -17.67 -17.76 1.78
C GLY A 341 -17.45 -16.29 2.18
N ALA A 342 -16.29 -15.69 1.84
CA ALA A 342 -16.01 -14.29 2.10
C ALA A 342 -16.98 -13.38 1.35
N LYS A 343 -17.35 -12.27 1.98
CA LYS A 343 -18.33 -11.32 1.44
C LYS A 343 -17.63 -10.03 1.02
N SER A 344 -18.21 -9.35 0.02
CA SER A 344 -17.73 -8.02 -0.36
C SER A 344 -17.81 -7.06 0.82
N THR A 345 -16.73 -6.29 1.00
CA THR A 345 -16.62 -5.21 1.98
C THR A 345 -16.84 -3.83 1.36
N ASP A 346 -17.21 -3.77 0.08
CA ASP A 346 -17.68 -2.56 -0.59
C ASP A 346 -19.08 -2.20 -0.09
N LEU A 347 -19.20 -1.11 0.64
CA LEU A 347 -20.46 -0.77 1.33
C LEU A 347 -21.43 0.02 0.46
N GLN A 348 -20.92 0.80 -0.50
CA GLN A 348 -21.74 1.64 -1.38
C GLN A 348 -22.33 0.81 -2.52
N SER A 349 -21.54 -0.05 -3.11
CA SER A 349 -21.91 -0.87 -4.27
C SER A 349 -21.15 -2.20 -4.18
N PRO A 350 -21.67 -3.20 -3.40
CA PRO A 350 -21.00 -4.49 -3.23
C PRO A 350 -20.69 -5.15 -4.57
N GLU A 351 -19.41 -5.36 -4.85
CA GLU A 351 -18.95 -6.00 -6.09
C GLU A 351 -18.88 -7.52 -5.93
N SER A 352 -19.39 -8.28 -6.90
CA SER A 352 -19.23 -9.72 -6.93
C SER A 352 -17.80 -10.10 -7.37
N VAL A 353 -17.27 -11.21 -6.87
CA VAL A 353 -15.95 -11.69 -7.27
C VAL A 353 -15.88 -12.03 -8.77
N GLU A 354 -16.99 -12.48 -9.36
CA GLU A 354 -17.09 -12.72 -10.79
C GLU A 354 -16.89 -11.44 -11.61
N HIS A 355 -17.56 -10.34 -11.20
CA HIS A 355 -17.42 -9.05 -11.88
C HIS A 355 -16.01 -8.49 -11.73
N LEU A 356 -15.44 -8.49 -10.52
CA LEU A 356 -14.07 -8.04 -10.28
C LEU A 356 -13.06 -8.81 -11.15
N CYS A 357 -13.13 -10.13 -11.12
CA CYS A 357 -12.19 -10.98 -11.85
C CYS A 357 -12.36 -10.90 -13.37
N ALA A 358 -13.59 -10.72 -13.87
CA ALA A 358 -13.85 -10.54 -15.30
C ALA A 358 -13.10 -9.33 -15.89
N LYS A 359 -12.91 -8.27 -15.12
CA LYS A 359 -12.10 -7.11 -15.53
C LYS A 359 -10.60 -7.44 -15.71
N CYS A 360 -10.12 -8.53 -15.09
CA CYS A 360 -8.72 -8.92 -15.10
C CYS A 360 -8.43 -10.10 -16.05
N ASP A 361 -9.43 -10.87 -16.50
CA ASP A 361 -9.22 -12.10 -17.27
C ASP A 361 -8.38 -11.85 -18.54
N ALA A 362 -8.80 -10.92 -19.39
CA ALA A 362 -8.07 -10.60 -20.63
C ALA A 362 -6.67 -10.02 -20.33
N TYR A 363 -6.52 -9.23 -19.28
CA TYR A 363 -5.22 -8.72 -18.86
C TYR A 363 -4.27 -9.84 -18.45
N ALA A 364 -4.74 -10.80 -17.65
CA ALA A 364 -3.94 -11.94 -17.19
C ALA A 364 -3.44 -12.80 -18.38
N GLU A 365 -4.31 -13.03 -19.37
CA GLU A 365 -3.95 -13.76 -20.59
C GLU A 365 -2.91 -13.03 -21.43
N HIS A 366 -3.05 -11.72 -21.62
CA HIS A 366 -2.14 -10.91 -22.43
C HIS A 366 -0.78 -10.68 -21.71
N TRP A 367 -0.78 -10.60 -20.40
CA TRP A 367 0.47 -10.43 -19.62
C TRP A 367 1.28 -11.72 -19.50
N ALA A 368 0.63 -12.89 -19.49
CA ALA A 368 1.30 -14.17 -19.23
C ALA A 368 2.50 -14.44 -20.16
N PRO A 369 2.42 -14.32 -21.51
CA PRO A 369 3.57 -14.57 -22.38
C PRO A 369 4.70 -13.56 -22.17
N LYS A 370 4.38 -12.31 -21.86
CA LYS A 370 5.38 -11.28 -21.56
C LYS A 370 6.09 -11.55 -20.22
N ALA A 371 5.34 -11.95 -19.22
CA ALA A 371 5.90 -12.34 -17.93
C ALA A 371 6.86 -13.55 -18.05
N GLU A 372 6.53 -14.52 -18.92
CA GLU A 372 7.41 -15.66 -19.17
C GLU A 372 8.69 -15.27 -19.93
N GLU A 373 8.60 -14.33 -20.86
CA GLU A 373 9.77 -13.77 -21.54
C GLU A 373 10.73 -13.06 -20.58
N LEU A 374 10.18 -12.22 -19.68
CA LEU A 374 10.95 -11.41 -18.72
C LEU A 374 11.49 -12.22 -17.53
N PHE A 375 10.78 -13.25 -17.11
CA PHE A 375 11.12 -14.09 -15.97
C PHE A 375 10.79 -15.56 -16.28
N PRO A 376 11.61 -16.22 -17.12
CA PRO A 376 11.35 -17.60 -17.48
C PRO A 376 11.45 -18.52 -16.26
N VAL A 377 10.39 -19.29 -16.01
CA VAL A 377 10.37 -20.31 -14.97
C VAL A 377 11.24 -21.48 -15.45
N LYS A 378 12.36 -21.72 -14.75
CA LYS A 378 13.19 -22.88 -15.05
C LYS A 378 12.40 -24.15 -14.71
N ASN A 379 12.05 -24.91 -15.73
CA ASN A 379 11.53 -26.27 -15.50
C ASN A 379 12.53 -27.04 -14.61
N LYS A 380 12.08 -27.40 -13.41
CA LYS A 380 12.82 -28.25 -12.47
C LYS A 380 12.90 -29.67 -12.96
#